data_9b7fc41858755dbe8d8d02cb64594e02
#
_entry.id   9b7fc41858755dbe8d8d02cb64594e02
#
_cell.length_a   1.000
_cell.length_b   1.000
_cell.length_c   1.000
_cell.angle_alpha   90.00
_cell.angle_beta   90.00
_cell.angle_gamma   90.00
#
_symmetry.space_group_name_H-M   'P 1'
#
loop_
_entity.id
_entity.type
_entity.pdbx_description
1 polymer ?
#
loop_
_entity_poly.entity_id
_entity_poly.type
_entity_poly.pdbx_seq_one_letter_code
_entity_poly.pdbx_strand_id
1 'polypeptide(L)'
;MPRVLSYQDNQIVQQPPLEELKQLRKSSLTTSLQDFNQHCPTCICYEMKVEFDNDQEFNINIRDDVQFIYQNNVLTLSLGESGCGRTNRSVQLNEITDFTIYSDTSSIEIFVNGGKEVFTTRVIVKHSNRKFISILIIMGRFIFMNCQDII
;
A
#
# COMPACT_ATOMS: atom_id res chain seq x y z
N MET A 1 -13.33 -0.94 2.69
CA MET A 1 -13.70 -0.64 1.28
C MET A 1 -14.48 -1.81 0.71
N PRO A 2 -15.54 -1.62 -0.14
CA PRO A 2 -16.16 -2.69 -0.91
C PRO A 2 -15.15 -3.41 -1.79
N ARG A 3 -15.39 -4.67 -2.14
CA ARG A 3 -14.49 -5.47 -2.97
C ARG A 3 -15.26 -6.23 -4.02
N VAL A 4 -14.68 -6.31 -5.21
CA VAL A 4 -15.10 -7.19 -6.28
C VAL A 4 -14.37 -8.51 -6.11
N LEU A 5 -15.12 -9.60 -6.07
CA LEU A 5 -14.56 -10.95 -5.97
C LEU A 5 -14.59 -11.62 -7.33
N SER A 6 -13.50 -12.26 -7.69
CA SER A 6 -13.40 -13.12 -8.87
C SER A 6 -12.66 -14.42 -8.52
N TYR A 7 -12.78 -15.42 -9.38
CA TYR A 7 -12.06 -16.68 -9.22
C TYR A 7 -11.11 -16.85 -10.40
N GLN A 8 -9.81 -16.89 -10.11
CA GLN A 8 -8.74 -16.99 -11.10
C GLN A 8 -7.64 -17.92 -10.58
N ASP A 9 -7.02 -18.68 -11.46
CA ASP A 9 -5.89 -19.57 -11.12
C ASP A 9 -6.14 -20.43 -9.87
N ASN A 10 -7.35 -20.96 -9.75
CA ASN A 10 -7.79 -21.81 -8.62
C ASN A 10 -7.81 -21.11 -7.25
N GLN A 11 -7.91 -19.79 -7.23
CA GLN A 11 -7.99 -18.99 -5.99
C GLN A 11 -8.99 -17.83 -6.12
N ILE A 12 -9.45 -17.32 -4.97
CA ILE A 12 -10.27 -16.11 -4.91
C ILE A 12 -9.36 -14.89 -5.01
N VAL A 13 -9.65 -14.03 -5.97
CA VAL A 13 -8.99 -12.73 -6.15
C VAL A 13 -9.94 -11.64 -5.68
N GLN A 14 -9.41 -10.70 -4.89
CA GLN A 14 -10.14 -9.57 -4.34
C GLN A 14 -9.60 -8.29 -4.94
N GLN A 15 -10.45 -7.50 -5.57
CA GLN A 15 -10.06 -6.22 -6.17
C GLN A 15 -10.90 -5.08 -5.62
N PRO A 16 -10.36 -3.86 -5.55
CA PRO A 16 -11.15 -2.69 -5.25
C PRO A 16 -12.11 -2.39 -6.41
N PRO A 17 -13.21 -1.65 -6.20
CA PRO A 17 -14.13 -1.21 -7.24
C PRO A 17 -13.48 -0.08 -8.08
N LEU A 18 -12.66 -0.45 -9.06
CA LEU A 18 -11.77 0.46 -9.77
C LEU A 18 -12.51 1.57 -10.51
N GLU A 19 -13.68 1.30 -11.07
CA GLU A 19 -14.44 2.30 -11.85
C GLU A 19 -14.98 3.41 -10.94
N GLU A 20 -15.43 3.06 -9.75
CA GLU A 20 -15.90 4.00 -8.75
C GLU A 20 -14.73 4.81 -8.18
N LEU A 21 -13.60 4.15 -7.91
CA LEU A 21 -12.42 4.82 -7.38
C LEU A 21 -11.78 5.80 -8.38
N LYS A 22 -11.87 5.54 -9.67
CA LYS A 22 -11.37 6.49 -10.69
C LYS A 22 -12.03 7.87 -10.57
N GLN A 23 -13.29 7.93 -10.17
CA GLN A 23 -14.03 9.18 -10.01
C GLN A 23 -13.54 10.02 -8.82
N LEU A 24 -12.88 9.38 -7.85
CA LEU A 24 -12.36 10.02 -6.64
C LEU A 24 -10.94 10.57 -6.81
N ARG A 25 -10.26 10.19 -7.90
CA ARG A 25 -8.89 10.62 -8.16
C ARG A 25 -8.87 12.07 -8.64
N LYS A 26 -8.17 12.94 -7.91
CA LYS A 26 -8.02 14.37 -8.25
C LYS A 26 -6.76 14.67 -9.03
N SER A 27 -5.67 13.98 -8.70
CA SER A 27 -4.37 14.15 -9.37
C SER A 27 -3.63 12.82 -9.38
N SER A 28 -2.75 12.64 -10.35
CA SER A 28 -1.86 11.49 -10.40
C SER A 28 -0.44 11.95 -10.66
N LEU A 29 0.51 11.28 -10.03
CA LEU A 29 1.94 11.44 -10.27
C LEU A 29 2.51 10.08 -10.62
N THR A 30 3.13 9.98 -11.79
CA THR A 30 3.94 8.82 -12.15
C THR A 30 5.40 9.23 -12.05
N THR A 31 6.17 8.53 -11.24
CA THR A 31 7.53 8.93 -10.92
C THR A 31 8.42 7.72 -10.68
N SER A 32 9.73 7.93 -10.72
CA SER A 32 10.70 6.98 -10.23
C SER A 32 10.73 7.00 -8.69
N LEU A 33 11.29 5.95 -8.10
CA LEU A 33 11.46 5.88 -6.65
C LEU A 33 12.30 7.01 -6.08
N GLN A 34 13.39 7.35 -6.78
CA GLN A 34 14.31 8.38 -6.31
C GLN A 34 13.62 9.75 -6.26
N ASP A 35 12.87 10.08 -7.29
CA ASP A 35 12.12 11.34 -7.35
C ASP A 35 10.96 11.37 -6.36
N PHE A 36 10.29 10.23 -6.14
CA PHE A 36 9.21 10.12 -5.15
C PHE A 36 9.69 10.44 -3.74
N ASN A 37 10.82 9.89 -3.31
CA ASN A 37 11.38 10.15 -1.99
C ASN A 37 11.78 11.62 -1.77
N GLN A 38 12.08 12.36 -2.83
CA GLN A 38 12.39 13.80 -2.75
C GLN A 38 11.13 14.67 -2.67
N HIS A 39 10.02 14.21 -3.26
CA HIS A 39 8.79 14.97 -3.41
C HIS A 39 7.58 14.26 -2.78
N CYS A 40 7.82 13.45 -1.77
CA CYS A 40 6.77 12.66 -1.13
C CYS A 40 5.61 13.55 -0.65
N PRO A 41 4.38 13.29 -1.13
CA PRO A 41 3.24 14.10 -0.72
C PRO A 41 2.91 13.92 0.76
N THR A 42 2.46 14.99 1.37
CA THR A 42 2.13 15.07 2.80
C THR A 42 0.67 14.68 3.08
N CYS A 43 0.06 13.85 2.23
CA CYS A 43 -1.35 13.47 2.37
C CYS A 43 -1.53 12.16 3.12
N ILE A 44 -2.62 12.06 3.88
CA ILE A 44 -3.00 10.86 4.62
C ILE A 44 -3.83 9.92 3.73
N CYS A 45 -4.72 10.52 2.92
CA CYS A 45 -5.61 9.81 2.01
C CYS A 45 -4.98 9.76 0.62
N TYR A 46 -4.59 8.56 0.19
CA TYR A 46 -3.94 8.36 -1.10
C TYR A 46 -4.14 6.96 -1.64
N GLU A 47 -3.98 6.83 -2.94
CA GLU A 47 -3.77 5.58 -3.65
C GLU A 47 -2.32 5.57 -4.15
N MET A 48 -1.59 4.49 -3.88
CA MET A 48 -0.24 4.28 -4.37
C MET A 48 -0.14 2.91 -5.03
N LYS A 49 0.19 2.88 -6.31
CA LYS A 49 0.46 1.66 -7.05
C LYS A 49 1.96 1.54 -7.31
N VAL A 50 2.49 0.37 -7.04
CA VAL A 50 3.87 0.00 -7.31
C VAL A 50 3.88 -1.22 -8.23
N GLU A 51 4.69 -1.17 -9.28
CA GLU A 51 4.95 -2.28 -10.18
C GLU A 51 6.45 -2.57 -10.17
N PHE A 52 6.80 -3.83 -10.12
CA PHE A 52 8.19 -4.28 -10.10
C PHE A 52 8.57 -4.89 -11.45
N ASP A 53 9.75 -4.52 -11.95
CA ASP A 53 10.30 -5.12 -13.17
C ASP A 53 10.94 -6.49 -12.90
N ASN A 54 11.38 -6.72 -11.67
CA ASN A 54 11.97 -7.96 -11.20
C ASN A 54 11.58 -8.21 -9.75
N ASP A 55 11.77 -9.44 -9.29
CA ASP A 55 11.54 -9.79 -7.88
C ASP A 55 12.57 -9.09 -6.98
N GLN A 56 12.10 -8.24 -6.08
CA GLN A 56 12.95 -7.36 -5.27
C GLN A 56 12.47 -7.26 -3.84
N GLU A 57 13.42 -7.30 -2.92
CA GLU A 57 13.17 -6.98 -1.52
C GLU A 57 12.92 -5.48 -1.33
N PHE A 58 11.98 -5.14 -0.47
CA PHE A 58 11.65 -3.77 -0.14
C PHE A 58 11.22 -3.59 1.32
N ASN A 59 11.35 -2.35 1.77
CA ASN A 59 10.77 -1.89 3.04
C ASN A 59 10.15 -0.51 2.82
N ILE A 60 8.87 -0.40 3.10
CA ILE A 60 8.09 0.83 2.92
C ILE A 60 7.47 1.23 4.25
N ASN A 61 7.75 2.43 4.70
CA ASN A 61 6.96 3.06 5.74
C ASN A 61 5.73 3.69 5.11
N ILE A 62 4.56 3.13 5.39
CA ILE A 62 3.29 3.62 4.84
C ILE A 62 2.80 4.83 5.62
N ARG A 63 2.89 4.76 6.95
CA ARG A 63 2.41 5.80 7.86
C ARG A 63 3.01 5.56 9.25
N ASP A 64 3.55 6.60 9.85
CA ASP A 64 4.12 6.56 11.22
C ASP A 64 5.01 5.33 11.47
N ASP A 65 4.48 4.34 12.15
CA ASP A 65 5.12 3.09 12.53
C ASP A 65 4.57 1.85 11.78
N VAL A 66 3.81 2.08 10.69
CA VAL A 66 3.29 1.01 9.84
C VAL A 66 4.25 0.74 8.69
N GLN A 67 4.83 -0.45 8.67
CA GLN A 67 5.80 -0.88 7.67
C GLN A 67 5.26 -2.04 6.82
N PHE A 68 5.55 -1.99 5.53
CA PHE A 68 5.26 -3.04 4.57
C PHE A 68 6.58 -3.54 3.99
N ILE A 69 6.90 -4.79 4.27
CA ILE A 69 8.24 -5.35 4.07
C ILE A 69 8.10 -6.65 3.28
N TYR A 70 8.88 -6.79 2.21
CA TYR A 70 9.08 -8.05 1.50
C TYR A 70 10.54 -8.45 1.57
N GLN A 71 10.81 -9.57 2.21
CA GLN A 71 12.16 -10.09 2.41
C GLN A 71 12.13 -11.61 2.58
N ASN A 72 13.08 -12.31 1.96
CA ASN A 72 13.21 -13.77 2.01
C ASN A 72 11.89 -14.50 1.64
N ASN A 73 11.20 -14.04 0.61
CA ASN A 73 9.91 -14.56 0.16
C ASN A 73 8.77 -14.45 1.19
N VAL A 74 8.92 -13.56 2.17
CA VAL A 74 7.89 -13.28 3.17
C VAL A 74 7.47 -11.82 3.06
N LEU A 75 6.19 -11.60 2.83
CA LEU A 75 5.58 -10.29 2.82
C LEU A 75 4.93 -10.03 4.18
N THR A 76 5.32 -8.94 4.82
CA THR A 76 4.88 -8.60 6.18
C THR A 76 4.33 -7.19 6.24
N LEU A 77 3.14 -7.05 6.81
CA LEU A 77 2.62 -5.78 7.31
C LEU A 77 2.91 -5.71 8.81
N SER A 78 3.84 -4.85 9.20
CA SER A 78 4.21 -4.61 10.59
C SER A 78 3.47 -3.40 11.13
N LEU A 79 2.86 -3.57 12.29
CA LEU A 79 2.09 -2.55 12.99
C LEU A 79 2.76 -2.26 14.31
N GLY A 80 3.28 -1.05 14.48
CA GLY A 80 3.83 -0.60 15.76
C GLY A 80 2.72 -0.23 16.78
N GLU A 81 2.88 0.85 17.47
CA GLU A 81 1.87 1.33 18.43
C GLU A 81 0.51 1.63 17.79
N SER A 82 0.51 2.08 16.52
CA SER A 82 -0.71 2.30 15.71
C SER A 82 -1.57 1.06 15.55
N GLY A 83 -1.01 -0.12 15.77
CA GLY A 83 -1.71 -1.39 15.73
C GLY A 83 -2.58 -1.68 16.95
N CYS A 84 -2.41 -0.93 18.05
CA CYS A 84 -3.17 -1.11 19.30
C CYS A 84 -3.17 -2.57 19.79
N GLY A 85 -1.98 -3.16 19.96
CA GLY A 85 -1.79 -4.53 20.40
C GLY A 85 -1.73 -5.57 19.28
N ARG A 86 -2.03 -5.19 18.03
CA ARG A 86 -1.76 -6.03 16.84
C ARG A 86 -0.32 -5.74 16.40
N THR A 87 0.44 -6.77 16.09
CA THR A 87 1.86 -6.61 15.74
C THR A 87 2.11 -6.78 14.26
N ASN A 88 1.96 -7.99 13.74
CA ASN A 88 2.34 -8.34 12.38
C ASN A 88 1.27 -9.18 11.69
N ARG A 89 1.25 -9.08 10.37
CA ARG A 89 0.55 -9.98 9.45
C ARG A 89 1.52 -10.37 8.37
N SER A 90 1.73 -11.66 8.13
CA SER A 90 2.68 -12.13 7.14
C SER A 90 2.08 -13.21 6.26
N VAL A 91 2.55 -13.25 5.02
CA VAL A 91 2.25 -14.30 4.03
C VAL A 91 3.54 -14.67 3.29
N GLN A 92 3.70 -15.94 2.96
CA GLN A 92 4.79 -16.39 2.13
C GLN A 92 4.39 -16.25 0.66
N LEU A 93 5.22 -15.55 -0.12
CA LEU A 93 5.04 -15.33 -1.56
C LEU A 93 6.32 -15.67 -2.29
N ASN A 94 6.22 -16.45 -3.37
CA ASN A 94 7.39 -16.78 -4.18
C ASN A 94 7.87 -15.61 -5.02
N GLU A 95 6.94 -14.72 -5.40
CA GLU A 95 7.23 -13.51 -6.18
C GLU A 95 6.25 -12.40 -5.83
N ILE A 96 6.66 -11.18 -6.06
CA ILE A 96 5.82 -9.98 -6.00
C ILE A 96 5.96 -9.19 -7.29
N THR A 97 4.86 -9.01 -8.02
CA THR A 97 4.83 -8.27 -9.29
C THR A 97 4.32 -6.85 -9.12
N ASP A 98 3.35 -6.68 -8.23
CA ASP A 98 2.73 -5.39 -7.97
C ASP A 98 2.06 -5.34 -6.61
N PHE A 99 1.82 -4.15 -6.13
CA PHE A 99 0.84 -3.89 -5.07
C PHE A 99 0.20 -2.53 -5.22
N THR A 100 -1.00 -2.39 -4.66
CA THR A 100 -1.70 -1.11 -4.55
C THR A 100 -2.10 -0.87 -3.11
N ILE A 101 -1.71 0.28 -2.56
CA ILE A 101 -2.08 0.74 -1.22
C ILE A 101 -3.16 1.79 -1.33
N TYR A 102 -4.24 1.59 -0.59
CA TYR A 102 -5.26 2.60 -0.31
C TYR A 102 -5.13 3.00 1.16
N SER A 103 -4.70 4.22 1.39
CA SER A 103 -4.61 4.81 2.72
C SER A 103 -5.72 5.84 2.92
N ASP A 104 -6.43 5.71 4.04
CA ASP A 104 -7.48 6.62 4.48
C ASP A 104 -7.16 7.10 5.90
N THR A 105 -7.95 7.99 6.47
CA THR A 105 -7.72 8.60 7.80
C THR A 105 -7.43 7.57 8.89
N SER A 106 -8.10 6.44 8.89
CA SER A 106 -8.02 5.40 9.92
C SER A 106 -7.85 3.98 9.41
N SER A 107 -7.65 3.79 8.11
CA SER A 107 -7.51 2.46 7.51
C SER A 107 -6.45 2.42 6.43
N ILE A 108 -5.87 1.24 6.27
CA ILE A 108 -4.95 0.90 5.19
C ILE A 108 -5.42 -0.41 4.59
N GLU A 109 -5.56 -0.45 3.27
CA GLU A 109 -5.82 -1.66 2.50
C GLU A 109 -4.75 -1.82 1.43
N ILE A 110 -4.18 -3.01 1.32
CA ILE A 110 -3.10 -3.32 0.38
C ILE A 110 -3.50 -4.53 -0.44
N PHE A 111 -3.56 -4.37 -1.74
CA PHE A 111 -3.84 -5.43 -2.70
C PHE A 111 -2.53 -5.79 -3.40
N VAL A 112 -2.15 -7.06 -3.37
CA VAL A 112 -0.86 -7.58 -3.86
C VAL A 112 -1.12 -8.56 -4.98
N ASN A 113 -0.26 -8.54 -6.01
CA ASN A 113 -0.32 -9.42 -7.17
C ASN A 113 -1.73 -9.44 -7.80
N GLY A 114 -2.24 -8.23 -8.14
CA GLY A 114 -3.58 -8.05 -8.68
C GLY A 114 -4.72 -8.40 -7.73
N GLY A 115 -4.47 -8.53 -6.42
CA GLY A 115 -5.47 -8.86 -5.40
C GLY A 115 -5.52 -10.34 -5.02
N LYS A 116 -4.51 -11.12 -5.37
CA LYS A 116 -4.34 -12.51 -4.92
C LYS A 116 -4.13 -12.55 -3.40
N GLU A 117 -3.40 -11.57 -2.85
CA GLU A 117 -3.25 -11.35 -1.42
C GLU A 117 -3.76 -9.96 -1.03
N VAL A 118 -4.41 -9.87 0.13
CA VAL A 118 -4.96 -8.58 0.61
C VAL A 118 -4.72 -8.40 2.10
N PHE A 119 -4.12 -7.27 2.44
CA PHE A 119 -3.97 -6.84 3.83
C PHE A 119 -4.95 -5.71 4.12
N THR A 120 -5.62 -5.79 5.25
CA THR A 120 -6.51 -4.73 5.75
C THR A 120 -6.24 -4.48 7.21
N THR A 121 -6.04 -3.24 7.57
CA THR A 121 -5.86 -2.85 8.96
C THR A 121 -6.47 -1.49 9.27
N ARG A 122 -6.89 -1.31 10.51
CA ARG A 122 -7.14 0.02 11.08
C ARG A 122 -5.85 0.55 11.67
N VAL A 123 -5.63 1.84 11.52
CA VAL A 123 -4.49 2.57 12.08
C VAL A 123 -5.02 3.69 12.94
N ILE A 124 -4.64 3.70 14.22
CA ILE A 124 -5.02 4.75 15.16
C ILE A 124 -3.85 5.71 15.29
N VAL A 125 -3.97 6.87 14.65
CA VAL A 125 -2.94 7.92 14.73
C VAL A 125 -2.99 8.54 16.11
N LYS A 126 -1.95 8.31 16.91
CA LYS A 126 -1.72 9.07 18.14
C LYS A 126 -1.14 10.43 17.76
N HIS A 127 -1.70 11.49 18.33
CA HIS A 127 -1.43 12.89 18.01
C HIS A 127 0.06 13.23 17.77
N SER A 128 0.30 14.06 16.78
CA SER A 128 1.41 14.97 16.54
C SER A 128 2.52 14.60 15.56
N ASN A 129 2.78 13.37 15.21
CA ASN A 129 3.86 13.04 14.26
C ASN A 129 3.33 12.43 12.97
N ARG A 130 2.79 13.24 12.08
CA ARG A 130 2.47 12.86 10.71
C ARG A 130 3.78 12.66 9.94
N LYS A 131 4.47 11.55 10.16
CA LYS A 131 5.59 11.17 9.32
C LYS A 131 5.07 10.46 8.09
N PHE A 132 5.51 10.95 6.97
CA PHE A 132 5.08 10.61 5.62
C PHE A 132 5.68 9.30 5.14
N ILE A 133 5.17 8.81 4.02
CA ILE A 133 5.68 7.65 3.31
C ILE A 133 7.18 7.82 3.08
N SER A 134 7.98 6.90 3.59
CA SER A 134 9.35 6.74 3.17
C SER A 134 9.56 5.36 2.59
N ILE A 135 10.17 5.29 1.43
CA ILE A 135 10.31 4.04 0.69
C ILE A 135 11.79 3.73 0.55
N LEU A 136 12.20 2.58 1.06
CA LEU A 136 13.50 2.00 0.83
C LEU A 136 13.34 0.80 -0.12
N ILE A 137 13.30 1.07 -1.42
CA ILE A 137 13.30 0.06 -2.48
C ILE A 137 14.51 0.26 -3.36
N ILE A 138 15.03 -0.83 -3.91
CA ILE A 138 16.24 -0.78 -4.72
C ILE A 138 15.94 -0.43 -6.18
N MET A 139 14.81 -0.87 -6.76
CA MET A 139 14.32 -0.49 -8.10
C MET A 139 12.82 -0.79 -8.25
N GLY A 140 12.09 0.01 -9.05
CA GLY A 140 10.69 -0.20 -9.39
C GLY A 140 10.04 1.02 -10.04
N ARG A 141 8.87 0.82 -10.67
CA ARG A 141 8.06 1.88 -11.26
C ARG A 141 6.91 2.22 -10.34
N PHE A 142 6.71 3.51 -10.09
CA PHE A 142 5.68 4.02 -9.20
C PHE A 142 4.61 4.80 -9.93
N ILE A 143 3.35 4.57 -9.56
CA ILE A 143 2.23 5.43 -9.89
C ILE A 143 1.60 5.85 -8.57
N PHE A 144 1.71 7.12 -8.22
CA PHE A 144 1.06 7.70 -7.06
C PHE A 144 -0.18 8.48 -7.50
N MET A 145 -1.30 8.20 -6.86
CA MET A 145 -2.55 8.93 -7.07
C MET A 145 -3.02 9.52 -5.76
N ASN A 146 -3.19 10.82 -5.75
CA ASN A 146 -3.67 11.54 -4.58
C ASN A 146 -5.20 11.58 -4.61
N CYS A 147 -5.81 10.95 -3.61
CA CYS A 147 -7.25 11.06 -3.35
C CYS A 147 -7.45 11.98 -2.16
N GLN A 148 -7.31 13.30 -2.34
CA GLN A 148 -7.64 14.23 -1.28
C GLN A 148 -9.14 14.43 -1.17
N ASP A 149 -9.63 14.31 0.09
CA ASP A 149 -10.91 14.74 0.62
C ASP A 149 -12.16 14.10 -0.01
N ILE A 150 -12.51 12.94 0.53
CA ILE A 150 -13.90 12.53 0.63
C ILE A 150 -14.36 13.01 2.01
N ILE A 151 -15.00 14.17 2.03
CA ILE A 151 -15.82 14.58 3.16
C ILE A 151 -17.17 13.90 3.02
#